data_f5e0bfeb01b797d961199eec8ec9a37c
#
_entry.id   f5e0bfeb01b797d961199eec8ec9a37c
#
_cell.length_a   1.000
_cell.length_b   1.000
_cell.length_c   1.000
_cell.angle_alpha   90.00
_cell.angle_beta   90.00
_cell.angle_gamma   90.00
#
_symmetry.space_group_name_H-M   'P 1'
#
loop_
_entity.id
_entity.type
_entity.pdbx_description
1 polymer ?
#
loop_
_entity_poly.entity_id
_entity_poly.type
_entity_poly.pdbx_seq_one_letter_code
_entity_poly.pdbx_strand_id
1 'polypeptide(L)'
;FSAWGQDFRVDYLYIGDFIKEYQKKKQMKTPVPVSCFTATAKQKVITDICDYFRVKLGVALELFTSTADRENLHYTVLYKETDDEKYNALRALIEQKNCPTIVYVSLTKRTIQIAEKLTSDGFPAKPFNGKMDPNEKIANQEAFIQNRVKIIVATSAFGMGVDKKDVRLVVHYDISDSLENYVQEAGRAGRDPSLQAECYVLFNDNDLDKHFMLLNQTKLSISEIQQVWKALKELTREKPWVCCSALEIARQAGWDDSIKEIETRVKTAVAALENAGYVKRGKNVPHVYATSILAKNMAEASFRIEKSPLFNDKQKENAKRIIKSLISSRSIAEAGNDDAESRVDYLADILGIPKADVVTSVNLMRQDGL
;
A
#
# COMPACT_ATOMS: atom_id res chain seq x y z
N PHE A 1 -5.84 1.01 11.66
CA PHE A 1 -6.91 1.01 12.65
C PHE A 1 -8.31 1.29 12.07
N SER A 2 -8.45 1.89 10.90
CA SER A 2 -9.71 1.88 10.16
C SER A 2 -9.97 0.49 9.57
N ALA A 3 -11.19 0.21 9.08
CA ALA A 3 -11.49 -1.03 8.33
C ALA A 3 -10.45 -1.26 7.21
N TRP A 4 -10.02 -0.18 6.54
CA TRP A 4 -8.93 -0.19 5.57
C TRP A 4 -7.56 -0.56 6.16
N GLY A 5 -7.25 -0.14 7.40
CA GLY A 5 -6.01 -0.50 8.08
C GLY A 5 -5.98 -1.95 8.48
N GLN A 6 -7.12 -2.53 8.85
CA GLN A 6 -7.23 -3.94 9.20
C GLN A 6 -7.14 -4.85 7.96
N ASP A 7 -7.73 -4.43 6.85
CA ASP A 7 -7.81 -5.24 5.62
C ASP A 7 -6.60 -5.07 4.71
N PHE A 8 -5.99 -3.87 4.66
CA PHE A 8 -4.92 -3.55 3.72
C PHE A 8 -3.53 -3.44 4.36
N ARG A 9 -3.44 -3.05 5.63
CA ARG A 9 -2.18 -2.89 6.37
C ARG A 9 -2.24 -3.61 7.71
N VAL A 10 -2.34 -4.91 7.64
CA VAL A 10 -2.41 -5.81 8.81
C VAL A 10 -1.28 -5.56 9.80
N ASP A 11 -0.12 -5.08 9.32
CA ASP A 11 1.05 -4.79 10.16
C ASP A 11 0.77 -3.70 11.22
N TYR A 12 -0.23 -2.84 11.03
CA TYR A 12 -0.66 -1.90 12.08
C TYR A 12 -1.12 -2.58 13.36
N LEU A 13 -1.65 -3.80 13.27
CA LEU A 13 -2.08 -4.58 14.43
C LEU A 13 -0.91 -5.05 15.31
N TYR A 14 0.31 -5.03 14.80
CA TYR A 14 1.51 -5.47 15.50
C TYR A 14 2.37 -4.33 16.07
N ILE A 15 2.01 -3.07 15.82
CA ILE A 15 2.78 -1.90 16.29
C ILE A 15 2.93 -1.93 17.82
N GLY A 16 1.86 -2.23 18.56
CA GLY A 16 1.90 -2.31 20.01
C GLY A 16 2.82 -3.42 20.52
N ASP A 17 2.77 -4.58 19.87
CA ASP A 17 3.64 -5.73 20.24
C ASP A 17 5.10 -5.41 19.92
N PHE A 18 5.38 -4.76 18.79
CA PHE A 18 6.71 -4.28 18.42
C PHE A 18 7.26 -3.28 19.45
N ILE A 19 6.47 -2.29 19.85
CA ILE A 19 6.87 -1.29 20.85
C ILE A 19 7.20 -1.98 22.18
N LYS A 20 6.38 -2.92 22.63
CA LYS A 20 6.63 -3.73 23.84
C LYS A 20 7.95 -4.48 23.78
N GLU A 21 8.20 -5.18 22.68
CA GLU A 21 9.43 -5.93 22.47
C GLU A 21 10.65 -5.00 22.41
N TYR A 22 10.52 -3.86 21.75
CA TYR A 22 11.57 -2.85 21.65
C TYR A 22 11.94 -2.28 23.04
N GLN A 23 10.94 -1.89 23.85
CA GLN A 23 11.14 -1.42 25.23
C GLN A 23 11.85 -2.46 26.08
N LYS A 24 11.41 -3.72 26.01
CA LYS A 24 12.04 -4.83 26.74
C LYS A 24 13.50 -5.04 26.30
N LYS A 25 13.76 -5.06 24.98
CA LYS A 25 15.10 -5.27 24.43
C LYS A 25 16.08 -4.15 24.78
N LYS A 26 15.58 -2.91 24.83
CA LYS A 26 16.37 -1.72 25.18
C LYS A 26 16.38 -1.44 26.69
N GLN A 27 15.71 -2.25 27.51
CA GLN A 27 15.61 -2.05 28.97
C GLN A 27 15.15 -0.63 29.36
N MET A 28 14.21 -0.08 28.56
CA MET A 28 13.76 1.29 28.76
C MET A 28 12.95 1.41 30.06
N LYS A 29 13.30 2.39 30.89
CA LYS A 29 12.59 2.68 32.15
C LYS A 29 11.30 3.49 31.92
N THR A 30 11.27 4.29 30.85
CA THR A 30 10.11 5.11 30.48
C THR A 30 9.41 4.50 29.27
N PRO A 31 8.07 4.54 29.19
CA PRO A 31 7.33 4.11 28.02
C PRO A 31 7.72 4.92 26.78
N VAL A 32 7.72 4.27 25.61
CA VAL A 32 7.86 4.99 24.32
C VAL A 32 6.63 5.85 24.13
N PRO A 33 6.76 7.17 23.89
CA PRO A 33 5.63 8.03 23.61
C PRO A 33 4.95 7.62 22.29
N VAL A 34 3.62 7.60 22.29
CA VAL A 34 2.80 7.25 21.12
C VAL A 34 1.95 8.45 20.75
N SER A 35 2.06 8.89 19.50
CA SER A 35 1.20 9.94 18.94
C SER A 35 0.54 9.41 17.68
N CYS A 36 -0.80 9.52 17.60
CA CYS A 36 -1.60 9.10 16.47
C CYS A 36 -2.22 10.33 15.81
N PHE A 37 -2.01 10.49 14.50
CA PHE A 37 -2.53 11.61 13.73
C PHE A 37 -3.48 11.10 12.66
N THR A 38 -4.63 11.73 12.52
CA THR A 38 -5.60 11.47 11.45
C THR A 38 -6.33 12.76 11.08
N ALA A 39 -6.57 12.95 9.78
CA ALA A 39 -7.37 14.07 9.30
C ALA A 39 -8.87 13.76 9.36
N THR A 40 -9.23 12.48 9.23
CA THR A 40 -10.61 12.01 9.14
C THR A 40 -10.74 10.68 9.86
N ALA A 41 -11.28 10.69 11.06
CA ALA A 41 -11.56 9.46 11.78
C ALA A 41 -12.99 9.46 12.31
N LYS A 42 -13.73 8.39 12.03
CA LYS A 42 -15.01 8.14 12.68
C LYS A 42 -14.79 7.94 14.19
N GLN A 43 -15.76 8.28 14.99
CA GLN A 43 -15.71 8.08 16.45
C GLN A 43 -15.33 6.63 16.81
N LYS A 44 -15.86 5.65 16.09
CA LYS A 44 -15.50 4.25 16.26
C LYS A 44 -14.00 3.98 16.06
N VAL A 45 -13.39 4.56 15.02
CA VAL A 45 -11.94 4.40 14.74
C VAL A 45 -11.10 5.03 15.84
N ILE A 46 -11.51 6.19 16.35
CA ILE A 46 -10.83 6.85 17.49
C ILE A 46 -10.88 5.94 18.73
N THR A 47 -12.05 5.41 19.03
CA THR A 47 -12.23 4.47 20.16
C THR A 47 -11.36 3.24 19.98
N ASP A 48 -11.38 2.62 18.80
CA ASP A 48 -10.58 1.41 18.50
C ASP A 48 -9.06 1.68 18.66
N ILE A 49 -8.57 2.84 18.26
CA ILE A 49 -7.16 3.25 18.46
C ILE A 49 -6.83 3.40 19.95
N CYS A 50 -7.66 4.11 20.69
CA CYS A 50 -7.46 4.32 22.12
C CYS A 50 -7.49 3.00 22.89
N ASP A 51 -8.44 2.13 22.58
CA ASP A 51 -8.58 0.82 23.20
C ASP A 51 -7.40 -0.09 22.84
N TYR A 52 -6.94 -0.08 21.61
CA TYR A 52 -5.78 -0.83 21.18
C TYR A 52 -4.52 -0.49 21.99
N PHE A 53 -4.16 0.78 22.11
CA PHE A 53 -2.97 1.19 22.86
C PHE A 53 -3.13 1.00 24.36
N ARG A 54 -4.35 1.17 24.89
CA ARG A 54 -4.64 0.88 26.29
C ARG A 54 -4.43 -0.62 26.60
N VAL A 55 -4.96 -1.50 25.77
CA VAL A 55 -4.86 -2.97 25.96
C VAL A 55 -3.43 -3.46 25.71
N LYS A 56 -2.80 -2.97 24.63
CA LYS A 56 -1.46 -3.46 24.23
C LYS A 56 -0.34 -2.88 25.08
N LEU A 57 -0.38 -1.60 25.41
CA LEU A 57 0.74 -0.89 26.07
C LEU A 57 0.41 -0.36 27.45
N GLY A 58 -0.85 -0.41 27.89
CA GLY A 58 -1.30 0.25 29.13
C GLY A 58 -1.30 1.79 29.02
N VAL A 59 -1.29 2.36 27.80
CA VAL A 59 -1.20 3.79 27.57
C VAL A 59 -2.60 4.34 27.33
N ALA A 60 -3.01 5.34 28.11
CA ALA A 60 -4.20 6.16 27.84
C ALA A 60 -3.79 7.30 26.90
N LEU A 61 -4.39 7.34 25.71
CA LEU A 61 -4.15 8.41 24.75
C LEU A 61 -5.04 9.62 25.11
N GLU A 62 -4.44 10.80 25.16
CA GLU A 62 -5.17 12.06 25.24
C GLU A 62 -5.65 12.46 23.86
N LEU A 63 -6.93 12.85 23.76
CA LEU A 63 -7.57 13.17 22.49
C LEU A 63 -7.61 14.68 22.26
N PHE A 64 -6.95 15.12 21.21
CA PHE A 64 -7.02 16.49 20.70
C PHE A 64 -7.84 16.51 19.41
N THR A 65 -9.00 17.14 19.44
CA THR A 65 -9.86 17.29 18.26
C THR A 65 -10.07 18.77 17.97
N SER A 66 -10.12 19.10 16.69
CA SER A 66 -10.59 20.41 16.23
C SER A 66 -11.84 20.20 15.36
N THR A 67 -12.70 21.20 15.32
CA THR A 67 -13.80 21.22 14.35
C THR A 67 -13.23 21.26 12.95
N ALA A 68 -13.63 20.30 12.12
CA ALA A 68 -13.19 20.20 10.73
C ALA A 68 -14.04 21.07 9.78
N ASP A 69 -14.85 21.98 10.32
CA ASP A 69 -15.71 22.85 9.52
C ASP A 69 -14.86 23.81 8.68
N ARG A 70 -15.01 23.68 7.39
CA ARG A 70 -14.33 24.48 6.37
C ARG A 70 -15.36 25.41 5.73
N GLU A 71 -15.57 26.58 6.35
CA GLU A 71 -16.57 27.59 5.90
C GLU A 71 -16.31 28.11 4.48
N ASN A 72 -15.08 27.97 4.01
CA ASN A 72 -14.67 28.38 2.66
C ASN A 72 -14.88 27.29 1.60
N LEU A 73 -15.47 26.12 1.93
CA LEU A 73 -15.79 25.05 0.99
C LEU A 73 -17.30 24.93 0.80
N HIS A 74 -17.73 25.01 -0.46
CA HIS A 74 -19.13 24.83 -0.84
C HIS A 74 -19.31 23.49 -1.56
N TYR A 75 -20.20 22.64 -1.04
CA TYR A 75 -20.45 21.29 -1.57
C TYR A 75 -21.76 21.27 -2.36
N THR A 76 -21.70 20.73 -3.57
CA THR A 76 -22.86 20.60 -4.46
C THR A 76 -22.89 19.25 -5.12
N VAL A 77 -24.06 18.60 -5.13
CA VAL A 77 -24.29 17.35 -5.89
C VAL A 77 -25.16 17.69 -7.09
N LEU A 78 -24.70 17.30 -8.28
CA LEU A 78 -25.44 17.46 -9.53
C LEU A 78 -25.79 16.07 -10.07
N TYR A 79 -27.08 15.77 -10.14
CA TYR A 79 -27.55 14.55 -10.80
C TYR A 79 -27.45 14.71 -12.32
N LYS A 80 -26.90 13.68 -12.98
CA LYS A 80 -26.75 13.61 -14.44
C LYS A 80 -27.12 12.20 -14.91
N GLU A 81 -28.00 12.09 -15.88
CA GLU A 81 -28.48 10.79 -16.34
C GLU A 81 -27.40 10.02 -17.13
N THR A 82 -26.61 10.72 -17.91
CA THR A 82 -25.62 10.14 -18.82
C THR A 82 -24.19 10.61 -18.54
N ASP A 83 -23.22 9.85 -19.04
CA ASP A 83 -21.80 10.24 -18.98
C ASP A 83 -21.51 11.51 -19.82
N ASP A 84 -22.23 11.69 -20.93
CA ASP A 84 -22.09 12.89 -21.75
C ASP A 84 -22.64 14.13 -21.03
N GLU A 85 -23.71 14.02 -20.29
CA GLU A 85 -24.22 15.11 -19.44
C GLU A 85 -23.25 15.44 -18.30
N LYS A 86 -22.63 14.42 -17.67
CA LYS A 86 -21.55 14.64 -16.71
C LYS A 86 -20.40 15.41 -17.32
N TYR A 87 -19.98 15.01 -18.53
CA TYR A 87 -18.88 15.66 -19.20
C TYR A 87 -19.20 17.11 -19.58
N ASN A 88 -20.40 17.37 -20.09
CA ASN A 88 -20.86 18.72 -20.41
C ASN A 88 -20.93 19.61 -19.15
N ALA A 89 -21.39 19.06 -18.03
CA ALA A 89 -21.40 19.77 -16.76
C ALA A 89 -19.98 20.06 -16.27
N LEU A 90 -19.05 19.09 -16.38
CA LEU A 90 -17.63 19.29 -16.04
C LEU A 90 -17.01 20.44 -16.85
N ARG A 91 -17.24 20.44 -18.19
CA ARG A 91 -16.76 21.53 -19.08
C ARG A 91 -17.30 22.89 -18.66
N ALA A 92 -18.60 22.99 -18.44
CA ALA A 92 -19.25 24.22 -18.04
C ALA A 92 -18.68 24.76 -16.72
N LEU A 93 -18.44 23.90 -15.72
CA LEU A 93 -17.82 24.26 -14.45
C LEU A 93 -16.39 24.77 -14.65
N ILE A 94 -15.58 24.09 -15.45
CA ILE A 94 -14.19 24.47 -15.73
C ILE A 94 -14.14 25.84 -16.45
N GLU A 95 -14.97 26.02 -17.46
CA GLU A 95 -15.05 27.26 -18.22
C GLU A 95 -15.50 28.42 -17.34
N GLN A 96 -16.56 28.24 -16.56
CA GLN A 96 -17.11 29.27 -15.68
C GLN A 96 -16.12 29.70 -14.60
N LYS A 97 -15.43 28.73 -13.97
CA LYS A 97 -14.56 29.00 -12.80
C LYS A 97 -13.15 29.41 -13.23
N ASN A 98 -12.65 28.90 -14.31
CA ASN A 98 -11.31 29.17 -14.87
C ASN A 98 -10.20 29.23 -13.81
N CYS A 99 -10.13 28.25 -12.96
CA CYS A 99 -9.20 28.17 -11.83
C CYS A 99 -8.50 26.81 -11.77
N PRO A 100 -7.44 26.65 -10.97
CA PRO A 100 -6.84 25.36 -10.70
C PRO A 100 -7.89 24.35 -10.21
N THR A 101 -8.04 23.25 -10.97
CA THR A 101 -9.12 22.27 -10.82
C THR A 101 -8.56 20.85 -10.69
N ILE A 102 -9.10 20.09 -9.75
CA ILE A 102 -8.86 18.65 -9.63
C ILE A 102 -10.15 17.91 -10.01
N VAL A 103 -10.04 16.96 -10.93
CA VAL A 103 -11.15 16.09 -11.33
C VAL A 103 -10.84 14.68 -10.88
N TYR A 104 -11.67 14.12 -9.98
CA TYR A 104 -11.53 12.77 -9.48
C TYR A 104 -12.36 11.77 -10.27
N VAL A 105 -11.75 10.65 -10.63
CA VAL A 105 -12.35 9.50 -11.32
C VAL A 105 -11.96 8.20 -10.63
N SER A 106 -12.80 7.19 -10.72
CA SER A 106 -12.58 5.90 -10.06
C SER A 106 -11.59 4.99 -10.79
N LEU A 107 -11.46 5.11 -12.13
CA LEU A 107 -10.66 4.19 -12.94
C LEU A 107 -9.43 4.87 -13.54
N THR A 108 -8.29 4.19 -13.52
CA THR A 108 -7.03 4.67 -14.12
C THR A 108 -7.17 5.04 -15.58
N LYS A 109 -7.90 4.24 -16.38
CA LYS A 109 -8.15 4.51 -17.80
C LYS A 109 -8.93 5.82 -18.01
N ARG A 110 -9.88 6.13 -17.13
CA ARG A 110 -10.67 7.36 -17.24
C ARG A 110 -9.86 8.63 -17.00
N THR A 111 -8.77 8.55 -16.20
CA THR A 111 -7.89 9.71 -16.01
C THR A 111 -7.31 10.20 -17.35
N ILE A 112 -6.89 9.27 -18.20
CA ILE A 112 -6.33 9.55 -19.51
C ILE A 112 -7.42 10.04 -20.45
N GLN A 113 -8.52 9.28 -20.57
CA GLN A 113 -9.63 9.60 -21.49
C GLN A 113 -10.22 11.00 -21.28
N ILE A 114 -10.50 11.36 -20.01
CA ILE A 114 -11.08 12.67 -19.68
C ILE A 114 -10.04 13.79 -19.86
N ALA A 115 -8.77 13.56 -19.49
CA ALA A 115 -7.72 14.56 -19.71
C ALA A 115 -7.48 14.85 -21.19
N GLU A 116 -7.47 13.82 -22.05
CA GLU A 116 -7.36 13.96 -23.50
C GLU A 116 -8.58 14.69 -24.10
N LYS A 117 -9.79 14.29 -23.68
CA LYS A 117 -11.03 14.92 -24.15
C LYS A 117 -11.10 16.39 -23.77
N LEU A 118 -10.75 16.75 -22.52
CA LEU A 118 -10.67 18.14 -22.08
C LEU A 118 -9.61 18.93 -22.88
N THR A 119 -8.44 18.34 -23.11
CA THR A 119 -7.39 18.99 -23.87
C THR A 119 -7.80 19.23 -25.32
N SER A 120 -8.50 18.28 -25.95
CA SER A 120 -9.04 18.43 -27.32
C SER A 120 -10.12 19.52 -27.39
N ASP A 121 -10.86 19.74 -26.32
CA ASP A 121 -11.87 20.77 -26.19
C ASP A 121 -11.29 22.16 -25.80
N GLY A 122 -9.96 22.30 -25.75
CA GLY A 122 -9.29 23.56 -25.44
C GLY A 122 -9.02 23.81 -23.95
N PHE A 123 -9.21 22.79 -23.09
CA PHE A 123 -8.91 22.85 -21.66
C PHE A 123 -7.68 21.98 -21.36
N PRO A 124 -6.44 22.50 -21.40
CA PRO A 124 -5.25 21.72 -21.15
C PRO A 124 -5.30 21.01 -19.79
N ALA A 125 -5.33 19.68 -19.81
CA ALA A 125 -5.44 18.83 -18.66
C ALA A 125 -4.36 17.73 -18.68
N LYS A 126 -3.93 17.28 -17.51
CA LYS A 126 -2.98 16.18 -17.34
C LYS A 126 -3.58 15.05 -16.52
N PRO A 127 -3.34 13.77 -16.90
CA PRO A 127 -3.76 12.63 -16.10
C PRO A 127 -2.80 12.40 -14.93
N PHE A 128 -3.34 11.79 -13.84
CA PHE A 128 -2.54 11.31 -12.72
C PHE A 128 -3.16 10.04 -12.11
N ASN A 129 -2.43 8.94 -12.13
CA ASN A 129 -2.88 7.69 -11.52
C ASN A 129 -1.70 6.81 -11.07
N GLY A 130 -2.00 5.77 -10.29
CA GLY A 130 -0.99 4.90 -9.69
C GLY A 130 -0.22 4.01 -10.67
N LYS A 131 -0.73 3.82 -11.91
CA LYS A 131 -0.13 2.95 -12.94
C LYS A 131 0.71 3.69 -13.97
N MET A 132 0.80 5.01 -13.87
CA MET A 132 1.63 5.83 -14.75
C MET A 132 3.11 5.60 -14.50
N ASP A 133 3.94 5.84 -15.52
CA ASP A 133 5.39 5.92 -15.37
C ASP A 133 5.75 6.94 -14.27
N PRO A 134 6.68 6.62 -13.36
CA PRO A 134 7.05 7.51 -12.25
C PRO A 134 7.50 8.90 -12.69
N ASN A 135 8.25 9.02 -13.79
CA ASN A 135 8.75 10.31 -14.28
C ASN A 135 7.62 11.14 -14.89
N GLU A 136 6.73 10.53 -15.67
CA GLU A 136 5.55 11.18 -16.21
C GLU A 136 4.61 11.65 -15.09
N LYS A 137 4.42 10.84 -14.07
CA LYS A 137 3.62 11.15 -12.89
C LYS A 137 4.14 12.39 -12.16
N ILE A 138 5.46 12.47 -11.95
CA ILE A 138 6.11 13.61 -11.32
C ILE A 138 5.96 14.85 -12.22
N ALA A 139 6.22 14.73 -13.52
CA ALA A 139 6.12 15.83 -14.47
C ALA A 139 4.70 16.43 -14.56
N ASN A 140 3.66 15.57 -14.55
CA ASN A 140 2.26 16.00 -14.56
C ASN A 140 1.87 16.70 -13.25
N GLN A 141 2.33 16.17 -12.12
CA GLN A 141 2.12 16.80 -10.82
C GLN A 141 2.80 18.17 -10.73
N GLU A 142 4.05 18.29 -11.15
CA GLU A 142 4.78 19.56 -11.16
C GLU A 142 4.15 20.57 -12.10
N ALA A 143 3.69 20.14 -13.29
CA ALA A 143 3.00 21.01 -14.22
C ALA A 143 1.74 21.63 -13.60
N PHE A 144 0.99 20.86 -12.81
CA PHE A 144 -0.17 21.34 -12.09
C PHE A 144 0.21 22.24 -10.91
N ILE A 145 1.20 21.86 -10.10
CA ILE A 145 1.64 22.68 -8.95
C ILE A 145 2.13 24.04 -9.41
N GLN A 146 2.89 24.09 -10.50
CA GLN A 146 3.47 25.31 -11.06
C GLN A 146 2.51 26.11 -11.97
N ASN A 147 1.22 25.75 -12.04
CA ASN A 147 0.22 26.38 -12.89
C ASN A 147 0.55 26.34 -14.41
N ARG A 148 1.44 25.46 -14.86
CA ARG A 148 1.67 25.22 -16.30
C ARG A 148 0.44 24.55 -16.96
N VAL A 149 -0.31 23.75 -16.17
CA VAL A 149 -1.65 23.29 -16.50
C VAL A 149 -2.57 23.58 -15.32
N LYS A 150 -3.82 23.96 -15.63
CA LYS A 150 -4.81 24.29 -14.59
C LYS A 150 -5.65 23.10 -14.15
N ILE A 151 -5.64 21.99 -14.90
CA ILE A 151 -6.53 20.86 -14.68
C ILE A 151 -5.71 19.59 -14.51
N ILE A 152 -6.00 18.86 -13.45
CA ILE A 152 -5.51 17.49 -13.27
C ILE A 152 -6.68 16.53 -13.12
N VAL A 153 -6.67 15.45 -13.92
CA VAL A 153 -7.67 14.37 -13.83
C VAL A 153 -7.01 13.19 -13.15
N ALA A 154 -7.51 12.81 -12.00
CA ALA A 154 -6.81 11.91 -11.10
C ALA A 154 -7.69 10.83 -10.48
N THR A 155 -7.08 9.72 -10.08
CA THR A 155 -7.66 8.80 -9.09
C THR A 155 -7.34 9.28 -7.68
N SER A 156 -7.88 8.61 -6.66
CA SER A 156 -7.55 8.84 -5.23
C SER A 156 -6.04 8.78 -4.90
N ALA A 157 -5.22 8.24 -5.83
CA ALA A 157 -3.76 8.26 -5.71
C ALA A 157 -3.17 9.68 -5.75
N PHE A 158 -3.88 10.67 -6.31
CA PHE A 158 -3.47 12.07 -6.31
C PHE A 158 -3.80 12.72 -4.98
N GLY A 159 -2.77 13.16 -4.33
CA GLY A 159 -3.01 14.00 -3.17
C GLY A 159 -2.11 13.73 -1.98
N MET A 160 -1.54 12.56 -1.80
CA MET A 160 -0.52 12.37 -0.76
C MET A 160 0.71 13.24 -1.09
N GLY A 161 1.00 14.23 -0.22
CA GLY A 161 2.13 15.10 -0.39
C GLY A 161 1.93 16.28 -1.39
N VAL A 162 0.74 16.47 -1.95
CA VAL A 162 0.44 17.62 -2.80
C VAL A 162 -0.10 18.77 -1.95
N ASP A 163 0.67 19.85 -1.84
CA ASP A 163 0.25 21.08 -1.17
C ASP A 163 0.15 22.22 -2.19
N LYS A 164 -1.05 22.41 -2.76
CA LYS A 164 -1.37 23.49 -3.68
C LYS A 164 -2.51 24.30 -3.07
N LYS A 165 -2.21 25.57 -2.71
CA LYS A 165 -3.12 26.43 -1.93
C LYS A 165 -4.23 27.06 -2.76
N ASP A 166 -4.00 27.23 -4.07
CA ASP A 166 -4.88 27.97 -4.98
C ASP A 166 -5.89 27.08 -5.74
N VAL A 167 -6.07 25.82 -5.35
CA VAL A 167 -7.13 24.95 -5.89
C VAL A 167 -8.48 25.48 -5.41
N ARG A 168 -9.34 25.89 -6.36
CA ARG A 168 -10.67 26.42 -6.05
C ARG A 168 -11.83 25.60 -6.58
N LEU A 169 -11.55 24.57 -7.36
CA LEU A 169 -12.56 23.65 -7.87
C LEU A 169 -12.08 22.21 -7.72
N VAL A 170 -12.90 21.40 -7.08
CA VAL A 170 -12.76 19.94 -7.05
C VAL A 170 -14.04 19.33 -7.61
N VAL A 171 -13.91 18.49 -8.62
CA VAL A 171 -15.06 17.80 -9.24
C VAL A 171 -14.87 16.29 -9.13
N HIS A 172 -15.76 15.64 -8.41
CA HIS A 172 -15.88 14.19 -8.42
C HIS A 172 -16.75 13.79 -9.61
N TYR A 173 -16.10 13.39 -10.69
CA TYR A 173 -16.77 12.89 -11.89
C TYR A 173 -17.37 11.50 -11.66
N ASP A 174 -16.66 10.68 -10.90
CA ASP A 174 -17.17 9.45 -10.29
C ASP A 174 -17.20 9.64 -8.76
N ILE A 175 -18.11 8.98 -8.06
CA ILE A 175 -18.18 9.05 -6.59
C ILE A 175 -16.95 8.43 -5.93
N SER A 176 -16.57 8.96 -4.77
CA SER A 176 -15.46 8.42 -3.96
C SER A 176 -15.86 7.10 -3.29
N ASP A 177 -14.88 6.27 -2.97
CA ASP A 177 -15.09 4.95 -2.34
C ASP A 177 -15.70 5.05 -0.93
N SER A 178 -15.53 6.17 -0.27
CA SER A 178 -16.12 6.44 1.05
C SER A 178 -16.26 7.94 1.31
N LEU A 179 -17.08 8.29 2.29
CA LEU A 179 -17.24 9.68 2.72
C LEU A 179 -15.91 10.26 3.24
N GLU A 180 -15.09 9.45 3.89
CA GLU A 180 -13.78 9.85 4.38
C GLU A 180 -12.84 10.21 3.22
N ASN A 181 -12.81 9.38 2.17
CA ASN A 181 -12.03 9.66 0.97
C ASN A 181 -12.55 10.93 0.28
N TYR A 182 -13.88 11.07 0.17
CA TYR A 182 -14.50 12.28 -0.37
C TYR A 182 -14.04 13.54 0.36
N VAL A 183 -14.12 13.55 1.69
CA VAL A 183 -13.70 14.71 2.51
C VAL A 183 -12.21 15.00 2.34
N GLN A 184 -11.35 13.98 2.25
CA GLN A 184 -9.92 14.17 2.00
C GLN A 184 -9.64 14.74 0.60
N GLU A 185 -10.36 14.28 -0.41
CA GLU A 185 -10.23 14.67 -1.80
C GLU A 185 -10.79 16.10 -2.02
N ALA A 186 -12.00 16.36 -1.53
CA ALA A 186 -12.63 17.68 -1.55
C ALA A 186 -11.83 18.72 -0.73
N GLY A 187 -11.28 18.30 0.41
CA GLY A 187 -10.47 19.13 1.29
C GLY A 187 -9.14 19.64 0.69
N ARG A 188 -8.80 19.22 -0.55
CA ARG A 188 -7.68 19.79 -1.30
C ARG A 188 -8.01 21.14 -1.90
N ALA A 189 -9.30 21.45 -2.09
CA ALA A 189 -9.75 22.78 -2.43
C ALA A 189 -9.66 23.73 -1.23
N GLY A 190 -9.47 25.02 -1.50
CA GLY A 190 -9.53 26.07 -0.50
C GLY A 190 -8.57 25.89 0.67
N ARG A 191 -7.37 25.34 0.47
CA ARG A 191 -6.36 25.25 1.56
C ARG A 191 -5.93 26.60 2.10
N ASP A 192 -5.99 27.62 1.25
CA ASP A 192 -5.97 28.99 1.72
C ASP A 192 -7.39 29.38 2.20
N PRO A 193 -7.60 29.62 3.50
CA PRO A 193 -8.93 29.92 4.03
C PRO A 193 -9.51 31.24 3.53
N SER A 194 -8.69 32.10 2.94
CA SER A 194 -9.15 33.35 2.33
C SER A 194 -9.81 33.13 0.96
N LEU A 195 -9.60 31.96 0.34
CA LEU A 195 -10.14 31.62 -0.97
C LEU A 195 -11.40 30.77 -0.81
N GLN A 196 -12.48 31.21 -1.45
CA GLN A 196 -13.68 30.39 -1.60
C GLN A 196 -13.42 29.29 -2.64
N ALA A 197 -13.82 28.07 -2.33
CA ALA A 197 -13.65 26.92 -3.19
C ALA A 197 -14.93 26.07 -3.25
N GLU A 198 -15.13 25.45 -4.39
CA GLU A 198 -16.33 24.66 -4.68
C GLU A 198 -15.98 23.20 -4.95
N CYS A 199 -16.79 22.31 -4.40
CA CYS A 199 -16.65 20.89 -4.53
C CYS A 199 -17.94 20.31 -5.13
N TYR A 200 -17.85 19.74 -6.32
CA TYR A 200 -18.99 19.16 -7.02
C TYR A 200 -18.87 17.63 -7.07
N VAL A 201 -20.01 16.97 -6.94
CA VAL A 201 -20.16 15.56 -7.26
C VAL A 201 -21.11 15.46 -8.46
N LEU A 202 -20.65 14.85 -9.54
CA LEU A 202 -21.48 14.54 -10.71
C LEU A 202 -21.98 13.11 -10.55
N PHE A 203 -23.19 12.97 -10.05
CA PHE A 203 -23.76 11.68 -9.66
C PHE A 203 -24.73 11.14 -10.71
N ASN A 204 -24.70 9.82 -10.92
CA ASN A 204 -25.78 9.06 -11.57
C ASN A 204 -25.98 7.69 -10.88
N ASP A 205 -27.09 7.03 -11.17
CA ASP A 205 -27.42 5.76 -10.51
C ASP A 205 -26.40 4.63 -10.83
N ASN A 206 -25.82 4.65 -12.03
CA ASN A 206 -24.80 3.68 -12.42
C ASN A 206 -23.48 3.79 -11.60
N ASP A 207 -23.26 4.90 -10.92
CA ASP A 207 -22.06 5.06 -10.07
C ASP A 207 -22.13 4.15 -8.84
N LEU A 208 -23.34 3.95 -8.28
CA LEU A 208 -23.54 3.00 -7.18
C LEU A 208 -23.26 1.56 -7.61
N ASP A 209 -23.73 1.17 -8.77
CA ASP A 209 -23.49 -0.17 -9.32
C ASP A 209 -22.01 -0.42 -9.54
N LYS A 210 -21.30 0.53 -10.14
CA LYS A 210 -19.83 0.46 -10.29
C LYS A 210 -19.12 0.36 -8.95
N HIS A 211 -19.56 1.13 -7.97
CA HIS A 211 -18.99 1.11 -6.63
C HIS A 211 -19.21 -0.24 -5.93
N PHE A 212 -20.43 -0.79 -6.00
CA PHE A 212 -20.73 -2.12 -5.48
C PHE A 212 -19.93 -3.23 -6.19
N MET A 213 -19.75 -3.15 -7.50
CA MET A 213 -18.91 -4.09 -8.25
C MET A 213 -17.44 -4.04 -7.78
N LEU A 214 -16.89 -2.84 -7.57
CA LEU A 214 -15.52 -2.67 -7.09
C LEU A 214 -15.36 -3.22 -5.65
N LEU A 215 -16.29 -2.91 -4.76
CA LEU A 215 -16.31 -3.43 -3.39
C LEU A 215 -16.40 -4.96 -3.36
N ASN A 216 -17.23 -5.55 -4.22
CA ASN A 216 -17.38 -7.01 -4.29
C ASN A 216 -16.13 -7.70 -4.83
N GLN A 217 -15.33 -7.05 -5.69
CA GLN A 217 -14.06 -7.60 -6.18
C GLN A 217 -12.97 -7.68 -5.09
N THR A 218 -13.02 -6.82 -4.09
CA THR A 218 -12.03 -6.78 -2.99
C THR A 218 -12.48 -7.56 -1.76
N LYS A 219 -13.77 -7.90 -1.65
CA LYS A 219 -14.35 -8.58 -0.49
C LYS A 219 -13.98 -10.07 -0.50
N LEU A 220 -13.40 -10.55 0.59
CA LEU A 220 -13.19 -11.98 0.80
C LEU A 220 -14.51 -12.67 1.15
N SER A 221 -14.81 -13.76 0.47
CA SER A 221 -15.91 -14.64 0.82
C SER A 221 -15.52 -15.57 1.97
N ILE A 222 -16.51 -16.09 2.69
CA ILE A 222 -16.30 -17.12 3.71
C ILE A 222 -15.63 -18.36 3.11
N SER A 223 -15.99 -18.72 1.87
CA SER A 223 -15.40 -19.84 1.14
C SER A 223 -13.89 -19.64 0.93
N GLU A 224 -13.44 -18.44 0.55
CA GLU A 224 -12.02 -18.15 0.38
C GLU A 224 -11.25 -18.23 1.69
N ILE A 225 -11.83 -17.73 2.80
CA ILE A 225 -11.22 -17.87 4.12
C ILE A 225 -11.10 -19.35 4.51
N GLN A 226 -12.12 -20.16 4.22
CA GLN A 226 -12.10 -21.60 4.45
C GLN A 226 -11.05 -22.33 3.61
N GLN A 227 -10.86 -21.93 2.34
CA GLN A 227 -9.81 -22.49 1.48
C GLN A 227 -8.42 -22.17 2.04
N VAL A 228 -8.17 -20.94 2.47
CA VAL A 228 -6.90 -20.56 3.12
C VAL A 228 -6.72 -21.32 4.43
N TRP A 229 -7.75 -21.48 5.23
CA TRP A 229 -7.69 -22.29 6.45
C TRP A 229 -7.32 -23.74 6.17
N LYS A 230 -7.94 -24.36 5.17
CA LYS A 230 -7.63 -25.74 4.75
C LYS A 230 -6.17 -25.86 4.28
N ALA A 231 -5.70 -24.90 3.47
CA ALA A 231 -4.32 -24.85 3.02
C ALA A 231 -3.32 -24.76 4.20
N LEU A 232 -3.58 -23.89 5.17
CA LEU A 232 -2.75 -23.75 6.36
C LEU A 232 -2.73 -25.03 7.21
N LYS A 233 -3.86 -25.72 7.37
CA LYS A 233 -3.92 -27.02 8.06
C LYS A 233 -3.08 -28.08 7.36
N GLU A 234 -3.10 -28.12 6.03
CA GLU A 234 -2.29 -29.04 5.24
C GLU A 234 -0.79 -28.73 5.42
N LEU A 235 -0.40 -27.46 5.28
CA LEU A 235 0.99 -27.00 5.46
C LEU A 235 1.52 -27.22 6.88
N THR A 236 0.66 -27.25 7.89
CA THR A 236 1.03 -27.48 9.28
C THR A 236 0.79 -28.92 9.76
N ARG A 237 0.53 -29.85 8.85
CA ARG A 237 0.17 -31.23 9.20
C ARG A 237 1.29 -31.98 9.92
N GLU A 238 2.52 -31.75 9.53
CA GLU A 238 3.69 -32.41 10.15
C GLU A 238 4.33 -31.61 11.28
N LYS A 239 4.24 -30.28 11.19
CA LYS A 239 4.82 -29.35 12.19
C LYS A 239 3.77 -28.29 12.54
N PRO A 240 3.62 -27.92 13.84
CA PRO A 240 2.60 -26.94 14.26
C PRO A 240 2.87 -25.51 13.78
N TRP A 241 3.88 -25.30 12.97
CA TRP A 241 4.23 -24.02 12.36
C TRP A 241 4.76 -24.21 10.94
N VAL A 242 4.55 -23.20 10.11
CA VAL A 242 5.06 -23.15 8.74
C VAL A 242 5.57 -21.73 8.44
N CYS A 243 6.59 -21.63 7.62
CA CYS A 243 7.08 -20.39 7.06
C CYS A 243 6.88 -20.44 5.55
N CYS A 244 5.90 -19.70 5.05
CA CYS A 244 5.53 -19.68 3.65
C CYS A 244 5.11 -18.26 3.24
N SER A 245 5.19 -17.98 1.94
CA SER A 245 4.69 -16.73 1.37
C SER A 245 3.17 -16.75 1.23
N ALA A 246 2.56 -15.58 1.05
CA ALA A 246 1.14 -15.50 0.76
C ALA A 246 0.79 -16.22 -0.55
N LEU A 247 1.68 -16.16 -1.54
CA LEU A 247 1.49 -16.84 -2.83
C LEU A 247 1.53 -18.37 -2.69
N GLU A 248 2.44 -18.90 -1.87
CA GLU A 248 2.46 -20.35 -1.57
C GLU A 248 1.16 -20.81 -0.90
N ILE A 249 0.63 -20.02 0.05
CA ILE A 249 -0.67 -20.32 0.67
C ILE A 249 -1.80 -20.28 -0.36
N ALA A 250 -1.79 -19.29 -1.27
CA ALA A 250 -2.80 -19.18 -2.32
C ALA A 250 -2.79 -20.40 -3.26
N ARG A 251 -1.62 -20.80 -3.72
CA ARG A 251 -1.45 -22.00 -4.57
C ARG A 251 -1.90 -23.26 -3.86
N GLN A 252 -1.54 -23.41 -2.58
CA GLN A 252 -2.00 -24.55 -1.78
C GLN A 252 -3.52 -24.51 -1.53
N ALA A 253 -4.12 -23.33 -1.50
CA ALA A 253 -5.58 -23.15 -1.44
C ALA A 253 -6.29 -23.41 -2.77
N GLY A 254 -5.54 -23.66 -3.85
CA GLY A 254 -6.06 -23.90 -5.20
C GLY A 254 -6.47 -22.62 -5.91
N TRP A 255 -5.90 -21.47 -5.52
CA TRP A 255 -6.18 -20.20 -6.17
C TRP A 255 -5.32 -20.05 -7.42
N ASP A 256 -5.92 -19.44 -8.45
CA ASP A 256 -5.23 -19.11 -9.71
C ASP A 256 -4.39 -17.83 -9.55
N ASP A 257 -3.15 -17.85 -10.06
CA ASP A 257 -2.21 -16.71 -9.98
C ASP A 257 -2.72 -15.45 -10.70
N SER A 258 -3.76 -15.57 -11.55
CA SER A 258 -4.41 -14.44 -12.22
C SER A 258 -5.34 -13.63 -11.29
N ILE A 259 -5.62 -14.11 -10.08
CA ILE A 259 -6.46 -13.40 -9.10
C ILE A 259 -5.79 -12.08 -8.71
N LYS A 260 -6.48 -10.96 -8.92
CA LYS A 260 -5.97 -9.64 -8.54
C LYS A 260 -5.70 -9.55 -7.04
N GLU A 261 -4.53 -9.00 -6.71
CA GLU A 261 -4.10 -8.77 -5.32
C GLU A 261 -4.12 -10.04 -4.45
N ILE A 262 -3.79 -11.17 -5.05
CA ILE A 262 -3.84 -12.49 -4.43
C ILE A 262 -3.13 -12.54 -3.07
N GLU A 263 -1.97 -11.90 -2.95
CA GLU A 263 -1.23 -11.83 -1.68
C GLU A 263 -1.98 -11.04 -0.60
N THR A 264 -2.60 -9.92 -0.98
CA THR A 264 -3.40 -9.09 -0.06
C THR A 264 -4.59 -9.89 0.44
N ARG A 265 -5.28 -10.61 -0.45
CA ARG A 265 -6.42 -11.46 -0.10
C ARG A 265 -6.02 -12.56 0.89
N VAL A 266 -4.90 -13.24 0.67
CA VAL A 266 -4.38 -14.24 1.61
C VAL A 266 -4.02 -13.62 2.96
N LYS A 267 -3.30 -12.49 2.97
CA LYS A 267 -2.94 -11.78 4.20
C LYS A 267 -4.18 -11.39 5.02
N THR A 268 -5.23 -10.93 4.34
CA THR A 268 -6.52 -10.59 4.97
C THR A 268 -7.23 -11.83 5.53
N ALA A 269 -7.24 -12.94 4.78
CA ALA A 269 -7.81 -14.21 5.27
C ALA A 269 -7.08 -14.73 6.50
N VAL A 270 -5.73 -14.69 6.48
CA VAL A 270 -4.90 -15.10 7.64
C VAL A 270 -5.14 -14.20 8.85
N ALA A 271 -5.30 -12.89 8.65
CA ALA A 271 -5.63 -11.96 9.74
C ALA A 271 -7.01 -12.24 10.35
N ALA A 272 -8.01 -12.54 9.51
CA ALA A 272 -9.34 -12.93 9.97
C ALA A 272 -9.29 -14.22 10.82
N LEU A 273 -8.53 -15.23 10.36
CA LEU A 273 -8.32 -16.48 11.09
C LEU A 273 -7.56 -16.26 12.41
N GLU A 274 -6.59 -15.36 12.44
CA GLU A 274 -5.86 -14.99 13.66
C GLU A 274 -6.76 -14.29 14.67
N ASN A 275 -7.57 -13.33 14.22
CA ASN A 275 -8.54 -12.63 15.06
C ASN A 275 -9.59 -13.59 15.65
N ALA A 276 -9.95 -14.63 14.91
CA ALA A 276 -10.85 -15.68 15.36
C ALA A 276 -10.16 -16.77 16.20
N GLY A 277 -8.84 -16.68 16.44
CA GLY A 277 -8.07 -17.60 17.28
C GLY A 277 -7.70 -18.93 16.62
N TYR A 278 -7.90 -19.08 15.30
CA TYR A 278 -7.57 -20.33 14.58
C TYR A 278 -6.09 -20.45 14.24
N VAL A 279 -5.40 -19.34 14.05
CA VAL A 279 -3.96 -19.28 13.75
C VAL A 279 -3.28 -18.22 14.59
N LYS A 280 -1.95 -18.32 14.72
CA LYS A 280 -1.12 -17.28 15.31
C LYS A 280 0.01 -16.96 14.35
N ARG A 281 0.15 -15.72 13.94
CA ARG A 281 1.27 -15.29 13.11
C ARG A 281 2.54 -15.16 13.94
N GLY A 282 3.62 -15.69 13.39
CA GLY A 282 4.96 -15.53 13.93
C GLY A 282 5.65 -14.26 13.41
N LYS A 283 6.95 -14.16 13.66
CA LYS A 283 7.78 -13.09 13.08
C LYS A 283 7.96 -13.33 11.57
N ASN A 284 7.88 -12.27 10.79
CA ASN A 284 8.20 -12.35 9.38
C ASN A 284 9.64 -12.80 9.19
N VAL A 285 9.85 -13.73 8.26
CA VAL A 285 11.17 -14.20 7.87
C VAL A 285 11.55 -13.46 6.60
N PRO A 286 12.72 -12.81 6.56
CA PRO A 286 13.15 -12.14 5.34
C PRO A 286 13.39 -13.18 4.24
N HIS A 287 13.04 -12.80 3.01
CA HIS A 287 13.29 -13.56 1.80
C HIS A 287 14.52 -13.00 1.09
N VAL A 288 15.24 -13.86 0.40
CA VAL A 288 16.42 -13.50 -0.38
C VAL A 288 16.16 -13.88 -1.83
N TYR A 289 16.21 -12.88 -2.72
CA TYR A 289 15.96 -13.08 -4.14
C TYR A 289 17.27 -13.29 -4.89
N ALA A 290 17.41 -14.40 -5.59
CA ALA A 290 18.60 -14.70 -6.37
C ALA A 290 18.82 -13.69 -7.53
N THR A 291 17.75 -13.09 -8.03
CA THR A 291 17.77 -12.03 -9.05
C THR A 291 18.41 -10.72 -8.59
N SER A 292 18.56 -10.53 -7.29
CA SER A 292 19.20 -9.33 -6.70
C SER A 292 20.74 -9.42 -6.61
N ILE A 293 21.32 -10.56 -7.00
CA ILE A 293 22.77 -10.76 -6.94
C ILE A 293 23.43 -9.96 -8.05
N LEU A 294 24.33 -9.04 -7.69
CA LEU A 294 25.07 -8.22 -8.65
C LEU A 294 26.33 -8.90 -9.20
N ALA A 295 26.88 -9.88 -8.51
CA ALA A 295 28.00 -10.67 -9.00
C ALA A 295 27.59 -11.58 -10.17
N LYS A 296 28.37 -11.56 -11.25
CA LYS A 296 28.08 -12.33 -12.47
C LYS A 296 28.26 -13.84 -12.30
N ASN A 297 29.19 -14.24 -11.44
CA ASN A 297 29.52 -15.64 -11.20
C ASN A 297 30.13 -15.82 -9.80
N MET A 298 30.33 -17.09 -9.42
CA MET A 298 30.86 -17.46 -8.11
C MET A 298 32.29 -16.98 -7.85
N ALA A 299 33.13 -16.90 -8.89
CA ALA A 299 34.50 -16.43 -8.75
C ALA A 299 34.56 -14.93 -8.37
N GLU A 300 33.75 -14.11 -9.05
CA GLU A 300 33.60 -12.68 -8.74
C GLU A 300 33.03 -12.47 -7.33
N ALA A 301 31.99 -13.20 -6.97
CA ALA A 301 31.39 -13.11 -5.64
C ALA A 301 32.39 -13.50 -4.55
N SER A 302 33.12 -14.60 -4.71
CA SER A 302 34.15 -15.05 -3.76
C SER A 302 35.26 -14.04 -3.60
N PHE A 303 35.72 -13.43 -4.69
CA PHE A 303 36.76 -12.43 -4.66
C PHE A 303 36.34 -11.17 -3.88
N ARG A 304 35.09 -10.71 -4.11
CA ARG A 304 34.52 -9.57 -3.38
C ARG A 304 34.41 -9.88 -1.88
N ILE A 305 33.84 -11.03 -1.51
CA ILE A 305 33.70 -11.45 -0.11
C ILE A 305 35.07 -11.52 0.60
N GLU A 306 36.10 -12.06 -0.06
CA GLU A 306 37.43 -12.15 0.55
C GLU A 306 38.06 -10.80 0.82
N LYS A 307 37.89 -9.85 -0.10
CA LYS A 307 38.46 -8.50 0.02
C LYS A 307 37.67 -7.58 0.94
N SER A 308 36.42 -7.91 1.24
CA SER A 308 35.57 -7.05 2.04
C SER A 308 35.98 -7.01 3.51
N PRO A 309 36.15 -5.82 4.08
CA PRO A 309 36.45 -5.65 5.49
C PRO A 309 35.24 -5.87 6.41
N LEU A 310 34.05 -6.04 5.83
CA LEU A 310 32.78 -6.17 6.58
C LEU A 310 32.57 -7.55 7.18
N PHE A 311 33.28 -8.58 6.65
CA PHE A 311 33.09 -9.97 7.06
C PHE A 311 34.22 -10.48 7.91
N ASN A 312 33.91 -11.15 9.00
CA ASN A 312 34.86 -12.02 9.69
C ASN A 312 34.97 -13.37 8.94
N ASP A 313 35.95 -14.21 9.29
CA ASP A 313 36.27 -15.45 8.58
C ASP A 313 35.04 -16.41 8.50
N LYS A 314 34.30 -16.57 9.61
CA LYS A 314 33.08 -17.38 9.64
C LYS A 314 31.99 -16.82 8.73
N GLN A 315 31.84 -15.50 8.70
CA GLN A 315 30.84 -14.81 7.87
C GLN A 315 31.21 -14.89 6.38
N LYS A 316 32.52 -14.85 6.03
CA LYS A 316 32.99 -15.09 4.67
C LYS A 316 32.63 -16.48 4.18
N GLU A 317 32.84 -17.50 5.00
CA GLU A 317 32.47 -18.88 4.66
C GLU A 317 30.97 -19.02 4.46
N ASN A 318 30.17 -18.52 5.40
CA ASN A 318 28.71 -18.52 5.30
C ASN A 318 28.22 -17.78 4.04
N ALA A 319 28.75 -16.59 3.76
CA ALA A 319 28.38 -15.79 2.59
C ALA A 319 28.67 -16.51 1.28
N LYS A 320 29.82 -17.18 1.15
CA LYS A 320 30.17 -18.00 -0.02
C LYS A 320 29.20 -19.15 -0.21
N ARG A 321 28.83 -19.85 0.86
CA ARG A 321 27.88 -20.97 0.81
C ARG A 321 26.47 -20.49 0.41
N ILE A 322 26.02 -19.38 0.98
CA ILE A 322 24.70 -18.76 0.65
C ILE A 322 24.69 -18.32 -0.81
N ILE A 323 25.71 -17.58 -1.28
CA ILE A 323 25.78 -17.10 -2.67
C ILE A 323 25.85 -18.26 -3.67
N LYS A 324 26.56 -19.32 -3.36
CA LYS A 324 26.62 -20.51 -4.21
C LYS A 324 25.23 -21.14 -4.39
N SER A 325 24.45 -21.24 -3.32
CA SER A 325 23.07 -21.73 -3.38
C SER A 325 22.18 -20.80 -4.22
N LEU A 326 22.29 -19.49 -4.02
CA LEU A 326 21.47 -18.49 -4.71
C LEU A 326 21.81 -18.39 -6.21
N ILE A 327 23.08 -18.47 -6.60
CA ILE A 327 23.47 -18.46 -8.02
C ILE A 327 22.91 -19.70 -8.74
N SER A 328 22.92 -20.87 -8.07
CA SER A 328 22.31 -22.07 -8.62
C SER A 328 20.79 -21.91 -8.81
N SER A 329 20.10 -21.27 -7.86
CA SER A 329 18.67 -20.96 -7.94
C SER A 329 18.36 -19.94 -9.06
N ARG A 330 19.23 -18.94 -9.28
CA ARG A 330 19.12 -17.98 -10.38
C ARG A 330 19.18 -18.67 -11.75
N SER A 331 20.10 -19.61 -11.94
CA SER A 331 20.21 -20.36 -13.20
C SER A 331 18.95 -21.18 -13.50
N ILE A 332 18.25 -21.66 -12.47
CA ILE A 332 16.97 -22.39 -12.62
C ILE A 332 15.84 -21.40 -12.98
N ALA A 333 15.84 -20.20 -12.41
CA ALA A 333 14.84 -19.18 -12.70
C ALA A 333 14.98 -18.61 -14.13
N GLU A 334 16.21 -18.38 -14.60
CA GLU A 334 16.47 -17.95 -15.98
C GLU A 334 16.03 -18.99 -17.01
N ALA A 335 15.86 -20.26 -16.61
CA ALA A 335 15.32 -21.33 -17.45
C ALA A 335 13.77 -21.36 -17.54
N GLY A 336 13.09 -20.33 -17.05
CA GLY A 336 11.64 -20.16 -17.21
C GLY A 336 10.78 -20.47 -15.99
N ASN A 337 11.38 -20.57 -14.82
CA ASN A 337 10.66 -20.74 -13.55
C ASN A 337 10.75 -19.43 -12.74
N ASP A 338 9.63 -18.74 -12.57
CA ASP A 338 9.53 -17.42 -11.88
C ASP A 338 9.88 -17.42 -10.38
N ASP A 339 10.17 -18.57 -9.78
CA ASP A 339 10.35 -18.73 -8.34
C ASP A 339 11.84 -18.85 -7.92
N ALA A 340 12.64 -17.85 -8.25
CA ALA A 340 14.03 -17.74 -7.74
C ALA A 340 14.11 -17.18 -6.30
N GLU A 341 13.04 -17.33 -5.53
CA GLU A 341 12.95 -16.88 -4.15
C GLU A 341 13.47 -17.96 -3.20
N SER A 342 14.49 -17.64 -2.41
CA SER A 342 14.97 -18.53 -1.36
C SER A 342 14.62 -17.98 0.01
N ARG A 343 13.83 -18.75 0.77
CA ARG A 343 13.51 -18.42 2.17
C ARG A 343 14.73 -18.59 3.05
N VAL A 344 14.93 -17.67 3.97
CA VAL A 344 16.08 -17.70 4.91
C VAL A 344 16.10 -18.97 5.75
N ASP A 345 14.94 -19.50 6.16
CA ASP A 345 14.84 -20.75 6.91
C ASP A 345 15.22 -21.96 6.05
N TYR A 346 14.82 -21.99 4.78
CA TYR A 346 15.22 -23.02 3.83
C TYR A 346 16.74 -23.01 3.58
N LEU A 347 17.32 -21.81 3.38
CA LEU A 347 18.78 -21.66 3.26
C LEU A 347 19.50 -22.12 4.53
N ALA A 348 18.96 -21.79 5.70
CA ALA A 348 19.50 -22.22 6.98
C ALA A 348 19.51 -23.74 7.12
N ASP A 349 18.41 -24.39 6.79
CA ASP A 349 18.27 -25.86 6.87
C ASP A 349 19.18 -26.59 5.88
N ILE A 350 19.18 -26.19 4.60
CA ILE A 350 20.01 -26.84 3.55
C ILE A 350 21.50 -26.63 3.80
N LEU A 351 21.89 -25.42 4.22
CA LEU A 351 23.28 -25.09 4.41
C LEU A 351 23.80 -25.44 5.81
N GLY A 352 22.93 -25.85 6.74
CA GLY A 352 23.30 -26.12 8.13
C GLY A 352 23.86 -24.89 8.83
N ILE A 353 23.35 -23.67 8.48
CA ILE A 353 23.78 -22.39 9.03
C ILE A 353 22.65 -21.88 9.96
N PRO A 354 22.93 -21.42 11.18
CA PRO A 354 21.90 -20.81 12.03
C PRO A 354 21.19 -19.67 11.30
N LYS A 355 19.87 -19.61 11.38
CA LYS A 355 19.02 -18.60 10.73
C LYS A 355 19.50 -17.16 10.95
N ALA A 356 19.92 -16.83 12.18
CA ALA A 356 20.46 -15.53 12.52
C ALA A 356 21.75 -15.21 11.73
N ASP A 357 22.60 -16.23 11.51
CA ASP A 357 23.85 -16.08 10.77
C ASP A 357 23.56 -15.90 9.24
N VAL A 358 22.52 -16.56 8.71
CA VAL A 358 22.06 -16.34 7.33
C VAL A 358 21.60 -14.89 7.14
N VAL A 359 20.72 -14.39 8.01
CA VAL A 359 20.25 -12.99 7.97
C VAL A 359 21.41 -12.00 8.08
N THR A 360 22.34 -12.24 8.99
CA THR A 360 23.52 -11.37 9.16
C THR A 360 24.38 -11.37 7.90
N SER A 361 24.70 -12.54 7.34
CA SER A 361 25.51 -12.66 6.12
C SER A 361 24.87 -11.99 4.91
N VAL A 362 23.56 -12.15 4.72
CA VAL A 362 22.82 -11.50 3.64
C VAL A 362 22.82 -9.97 3.78
N ASN A 363 22.63 -9.45 4.99
CA ASN A 363 22.70 -8.01 5.23
C ASN A 363 24.10 -7.44 4.96
N LEU A 364 25.14 -8.16 5.34
CA LEU A 364 26.53 -7.76 5.04
C LEU A 364 26.81 -7.79 3.54
N MET A 365 26.36 -8.82 2.81
CA MET A 365 26.46 -8.88 1.36
C MET A 365 25.77 -7.71 0.68
N ARG A 366 24.55 -7.34 1.15
CA ARG A 366 23.84 -6.17 0.66
C ARG A 366 24.59 -4.87 0.91
N GLN A 367 25.20 -4.69 2.08
CA GLN A 367 26.00 -3.50 2.41
C GLN A 367 27.28 -3.41 1.55
N ASP A 368 27.84 -4.54 1.18
CA ASP A 368 29.03 -4.64 0.32
C ASP A 368 28.72 -4.52 -1.18
N GLY A 369 27.43 -4.42 -1.55
CA GLY A 369 27.02 -4.30 -2.93
C GLY A 369 27.12 -5.62 -3.72
N LEU A 370 27.00 -6.74 -3.06
CA LEU A 370 26.98 -8.09 -3.66
C LEU A 370 25.54 -8.48 -3.97
#